data_f4861c366557346cc26ae023228f9c99
#
_entry.id   f4861c366557346cc26ae023228f9c99
#
_cell.length_a   1.000
_cell.length_b   1.000
_cell.length_c   1.000
_cell.angle_alpha   90.00
_cell.angle_beta   90.00
_cell.angle_gamma   90.00
#
_symmetry.space_group_name_H-M   'P 1'
#
loop_
_entity.id
_entity.type
_entity.pdbx_description
1 polymer ?
#
loop_
_entity_poly.entity_id
_entity_poly.type
_entity_poly.pdbx_seq_one_letter_code
_entity_poly.pdbx_strand_id
1 'polypeptide(L)'
;MTVDTDIKQITVLLNAYADGENSALDSLIGALYQQLCQSAQIQLNKANHNATLNSHDLVHEVYLKLKKSDNFSANNRSHFLALSATAMRQVILDRIKAKSSQKRGGHLFATTLGDNKAQVEDNVQEIIMINESLQELRNIDAKLADTVECRYFAGYDTEQTAEALNVSPRTVRRYWTTAKNILQKKMS
;
A
#
# COMPACT_ATOMS: atom_id res chain seq x y z
N MET A 1 10.48 28.62 0.52
CA MET A 1 11.21 28.37 -0.75
C MET A 1 11.69 26.92 -0.93
N THR A 2 11.47 26.03 -0.01
CA THR A 2 11.98 24.62 -0.03
C THR A 2 11.06 23.61 -0.71
N VAL A 3 9.74 23.78 -0.62
CA VAL A 3 8.76 22.77 -1.11
C VAL A 3 8.71 22.66 -2.63
N ASP A 4 8.87 23.76 -3.35
CA ASP A 4 8.77 23.77 -4.84
C ASP A 4 10.03 23.19 -5.51
N THR A 5 11.18 23.30 -4.85
CA THR A 5 12.44 22.69 -5.31
C THR A 5 12.41 21.18 -5.14
N ASP A 6 11.86 20.68 -4.02
CA ASP A 6 11.70 19.26 -3.74
C ASP A 6 10.78 18.55 -4.75
N ILE A 7 9.65 19.20 -5.13
CA ILE A 7 8.70 18.62 -6.10
C ILE A 7 9.34 18.48 -7.49
N LYS A 8 10.08 19.49 -7.95
CA LYS A 8 10.77 19.45 -9.24
C LYS A 8 11.86 18.36 -9.27
N GLN A 9 12.60 18.22 -8.19
CA GLN A 9 13.64 17.21 -8.07
C GLN A 9 13.04 15.79 -8.10
N ILE A 10 11.92 15.55 -7.39
CA ILE A 10 11.21 14.25 -7.43
C ILE A 10 10.73 13.93 -8.84
N THR A 11 10.19 14.91 -9.57
CA THR A 11 9.72 14.71 -10.95
C THR A 11 10.89 14.31 -11.89
N VAL A 12 12.05 14.94 -11.74
CA VAL A 12 13.25 14.59 -12.51
C VAL A 12 13.68 13.14 -12.22
N LEU A 13 13.72 12.74 -10.95
CA LEU A 13 14.07 11.38 -10.55
C LEU A 13 13.06 10.33 -11.06
N LEU A 14 11.76 10.66 -11.05
CA LEU A 14 10.73 9.77 -11.60
C LEU A 14 10.90 9.54 -13.09
N ASN A 15 11.21 10.60 -13.86
CA ASN A 15 11.48 10.48 -15.29
C ASN A 15 12.76 9.67 -15.56
N ALA A 16 13.83 9.93 -14.83
CA ALA A 16 15.08 9.19 -14.95
C ALA A 16 14.88 7.69 -14.65
N TYR A 17 14.08 7.36 -13.65
CA TYR A 17 13.73 5.97 -13.36
C TYR A 17 12.87 5.33 -14.45
N ALA A 18 11.89 6.06 -15.01
CA ALA A 18 11.07 5.59 -16.13
C ALA A 18 11.91 5.34 -17.40
N ASP A 19 13.00 6.11 -17.59
CA ASP A 19 13.97 5.95 -18.68
C ASP A 19 14.98 4.81 -18.43
N GLY A 20 14.85 4.08 -17.30
CA GLY A 20 15.66 2.90 -16.96
C GLY A 20 16.87 3.17 -16.07
N GLU A 21 17.02 4.38 -15.54
CA GLU A 21 18.10 4.72 -14.60
C GLU A 21 17.79 4.18 -13.20
N ASN A 22 18.27 2.97 -12.91
CA ASN A 22 18.01 2.29 -11.62
C ASN A 22 18.50 3.05 -10.37
N SER A 23 19.55 3.89 -10.51
CA SER A 23 20.07 4.74 -9.43
C SER A 23 19.07 5.82 -8.99
N ALA A 24 18.16 6.22 -9.89
CA ALA A 24 17.12 7.19 -9.58
C ALA A 24 16.11 6.64 -8.54
N LEU A 25 15.86 5.33 -8.52
CA LEU A 25 15.02 4.70 -7.48
C LEU A 25 15.65 4.85 -6.08
N ASP A 26 16.96 4.66 -5.95
CA ASP A 26 17.66 4.80 -4.69
C ASP A 26 17.52 6.24 -4.15
N SER A 27 17.65 7.23 -5.04
CA SER A 27 17.47 8.65 -4.72
C SER A 27 16.02 9.00 -4.38
N LEU A 28 15.02 8.43 -5.08
CA LEU A 28 13.60 8.59 -4.78
C LEU A 28 13.24 8.05 -3.40
N ILE A 29 13.68 6.83 -3.09
CA ILE A 29 13.45 6.21 -1.78
C ILE A 29 14.10 7.06 -0.67
N GLY A 30 15.34 7.54 -0.87
CA GLY A 30 16.02 8.42 0.08
C GLY A 30 15.27 9.73 0.33
N ALA A 31 14.85 10.41 -0.75
CA ALA A 31 14.14 11.68 -0.67
C ALA A 31 12.74 11.55 -0.02
N LEU A 32 12.06 10.42 -0.20
CA LEU A 32 10.71 10.18 0.30
C LEU A 32 10.66 9.25 1.51
N TYR A 33 11.80 8.91 2.11
CA TYR A 33 11.93 7.88 3.13
C TYR A 33 11.01 8.09 4.34
N GLN A 34 10.92 9.32 4.84
CA GLN A 34 10.06 9.64 5.98
C GLN A 34 8.58 9.42 5.67
N GLN A 35 8.12 9.85 4.49
CA GLN A 35 6.73 9.65 4.08
C GLN A 35 6.42 8.17 3.84
N LEU A 36 7.37 7.42 3.29
CA LEU A 36 7.24 5.97 3.13
C LEU A 36 7.14 5.28 4.49
N CYS A 37 7.97 5.64 5.47
CA CYS A 37 7.89 5.11 6.84
C CYS A 37 6.57 5.46 7.53
N GLN A 38 6.03 6.67 7.33
CA GLN A 38 4.71 7.06 7.85
C GLN A 38 3.59 6.20 7.24
N SER A 39 3.60 6.01 5.92
CA SER A 39 2.64 5.15 5.23
C SER A 39 2.75 3.70 5.70
N ALA A 40 3.97 3.19 5.85
CA ALA A 40 4.23 1.85 6.38
C ALA A 40 3.66 1.68 7.79
N GLN A 41 3.87 2.65 8.68
CA GLN A 41 3.35 2.62 10.05
C GLN A 41 1.82 2.61 10.09
N ILE A 42 1.16 3.41 9.25
CA ILE A 42 -0.31 3.40 9.13
C ILE A 42 -0.82 2.01 8.75
N GLN A 43 -0.17 1.35 7.79
CA GLN A 43 -0.59 0.03 7.33
C GLN A 43 -0.29 -1.07 8.34
N LEU A 44 0.86 -1.03 9.01
CA LEU A 44 1.20 -1.97 10.07
C LEU A 44 0.23 -1.85 11.26
N ASN A 45 -0.18 -0.63 11.62
CA ASN A 45 -1.17 -0.42 12.67
C ASN A 45 -2.55 -1.01 12.29
N LYS A 46 -2.96 -0.88 11.02
CA LYS A 46 -4.21 -1.49 10.51
C LYS A 46 -4.12 -3.01 10.45
N ALA A 47 -2.95 -3.56 10.17
CA ALA A 47 -2.72 -5.00 10.12
C ALA A 47 -2.62 -5.67 11.52
N ASN A 48 -2.83 -4.89 12.58
CA ASN A 48 -2.84 -5.34 13.96
C ASN A 48 -1.62 -6.20 14.36
N HIS A 49 -0.48 -5.54 14.55
CA HIS A 49 0.72 -5.87 15.34
C HIS A 49 1.31 -7.30 15.39
N ASN A 50 0.80 -8.29 14.68
CA ASN A 50 1.41 -9.62 14.65
C ASN A 50 2.48 -9.80 13.57
N ALA A 51 2.81 -8.75 12.83
CA ALA A 51 3.96 -8.76 11.95
C ALA A 51 5.20 -8.39 12.78
N THR A 52 6.18 -9.27 12.81
CA THR A 52 7.57 -9.02 13.23
C THR A 52 8.26 -8.00 12.31
N LEU A 53 7.49 -7.16 11.65
CA LEU A 53 7.92 -6.21 10.64
C LEU A 53 7.73 -4.80 11.19
N ASN A 54 8.79 -4.02 11.24
CA ASN A 54 8.72 -2.60 11.53
C ASN A 54 8.58 -1.78 10.22
N SER A 55 8.36 -0.47 10.35
CA SER A 55 8.17 0.41 9.19
C SER A 55 9.39 0.48 8.28
N HIS A 56 10.59 0.42 8.83
CA HIS A 56 11.84 0.44 8.06
C HIS A 56 12.02 -0.84 7.24
N ASP A 57 11.75 -2.00 7.86
CA ASP A 57 11.80 -3.29 7.17
C ASP A 57 10.78 -3.34 6.03
N LEU A 58 9.56 -2.82 6.25
CA LEU A 58 8.53 -2.78 5.23
C LEU A 58 8.93 -1.88 4.05
N VAL A 59 9.51 -0.71 4.32
CA VAL A 59 10.04 0.16 3.25
C VAL A 59 11.16 -0.52 2.48
N HIS A 60 12.05 -1.24 3.15
CA HIS A 60 13.11 -1.99 2.48
C HIS A 60 12.58 -3.12 1.59
N GLU A 61 11.59 -3.88 2.04
CA GLU A 61 10.94 -4.92 1.22
C GLU A 61 10.24 -4.32 -0.01
N VAL A 62 9.59 -3.16 0.14
CA VAL A 62 8.99 -2.43 -0.97
C VAL A 62 10.06 -1.98 -1.97
N TYR A 63 11.16 -1.40 -1.51
CA TYR A 63 12.29 -1.04 -2.37
C TYR A 63 12.77 -2.23 -3.20
N LEU A 64 12.99 -3.39 -2.58
CA LEU A 64 13.40 -4.60 -3.28
C LEU A 64 12.36 -5.08 -4.32
N LYS A 65 11.06 -4.91 -4.01
CA LYS A 65 9.96 -5.26 -4.90
C LYS A 65 9.89 -4.32 -6.10
N LEU A 66 10.03 -3.01 -5.87
CA LEU A 66 10.06 -1.99 -6.94
C LEU A 66 11.28 -2.16 -7.86
N LYS A 67 12.45 -2.44 -7.28
CA LYS A 67 13.69 -2.67 -8.03
C LYS A 67 13.64 -3.89 -8.98
N LYS A 68 12.79 -4.88 -8.66
CA LYS A 68 12.58 -6.07 -9.49
C LYS A 68 11.46 -5.91 -10.52
N SER A 69 10.73 -4.80 -10.48
CA SER A 69 9.58 -4.56 -11.35
C SER A 69 10.01 -3.83 -12.61
N ASP A 70 9.96 -4.49 -13.75
CA ASP A 70 10.30 -3.88 -15.06
C ASP A 70 9.29 -2.84 -15.55
N ASN A 71 8.11 -2.75 -14.92
CA ASN A 71 6.99 -1.91 -15.36
C ASN A 71 6.53 -0.89 -14.32
N PHE A 72 7.40 -0.52 -13.36
CA PHE A 72 7.02 0.51 -12.39
C PHE A 72 7.13 1.90 -13.02
N SER A 73 5.99 2.59 -13.12
CA SER A 73 5.92 3.97 -13.62
C SER A 73 5.02 4.80 -12.72
N ALA A 74 5.51 5.94 -12.28
CA ALA A 74 4.75 6.90 -11.48
C ALA A 74 4.83 8.28 -12.11
N ASN A 75 3.67 8.93 -12.28
CA ASN A 75 3.57 10.20 -13.01
C ASN A 75 3.94 11.41 -12.15
N ASN A 76 3.86 11.29 -10.83
CA ASN A 76 4.18 12.34 -9.87
C ASN A 76 4.48 11.74 -8.49
N ARG A 77 4.91 12.60 -7.53
CA ARG A 77 5.24 12.22 -6.16
C ARG A 77 4.07 11.51 -5.45
N SER A 78 2.88 12.04 -5.53
CA SER A 78 1.69 11.47 -4.88
C SER A 78 1.35 10.11 -5.47
N HIS A 79 1.50 9.93 -6.79
CA HIS A 79 1.32 8.64 -7.44
C HIS A 79 2.38 7.62 -7.02
N PHE A 80 3.65 8.02 -6.91
CA PHE A 80 4.73 7.16 -6.41
C PHE A 80 4.45 6.64 -4.99
N LEU A 81 4.03 7.53 -4.08
CA LEU A 81 3.70 7.16 -2.71
C LEU A 81 2.46 6.24 -2.64
N ALA A 82 1.45 6.47 -3.48
CA ALA A 82 0.27 5.61 -3.57
C ALA A 82 0.63 4.20 -4.06
N LEU A 83 1.45 4.07 -5.11
CA LEU A 83 1.95 2.78 -5.60
C LEU A 83 2.82 2.08 -4.56
N SER A 84 3.64 2.82 -3.84
CA SER A 84 4.42 2.29 -2.72
C SER A 84 3.53 1.75 -1.60
N ALA A 85 2.44 2.45 -1.27
CA ALA A 85 1.45 1.99 -0.28
C ALA A 85 0.76 0.70 -0.74
N THR A 86 0.41 0.58 -2.02
CA THR A 86 -0.11 -0.67 -2.60
C THR A 86 0.90 -1.81 -2.49
N ALA A 87 2.17 -1.55 -2.79
CA ALA A 87 3.24 -2.54 -2.64
C ALA A 87 3.44 -2.96 -1.17
N MET A 88 3.36 -2.02 -0.21
CA MET A 88 3.41 -2.30 1.23
C MET A 88 2.30 -3.27 1.65
N ARG A 89 1.07 -3.00 1.22
CA ARG A 89 -0.08 -3.88 1.49
C ARG A 89 0.17 -5.30 0.94
N GLN A 90 0.70 -5.42 -0.27
CA GLN A 90 1.02 -6.74 -0.85
C GLN A 90 2.09 -7.47 -0.03
N VAL A 91 3.15 -6.79 0.40
CA VAL A 91 4.19 -7.38 1.26
C VAL A 91 3.59 -7.90 2.58
N ILE A 92 2.72 -7.12 3.21
CA ILE A 92 2.03 -7.53 4.44
C ILE A 92 1.18 -8.78 4.21
N LEU A 93 0.39 -8.79 3.13
CA LEU A 93 -0.45 -9.94 2.76
C LEU A 93 0.36 -11.20 2.48
N ASP A 94 1.45 -11.08 1.73
CA ASP A 94 2.33 -12.20 1.41
C ASP A 94 2.93 -12.81 2.70
N ARG A 95 3.34 -11.98 3.66
CA ARG A 95 3.83 -12.45 4.96
C ARG A 95 2.74 -13.10 5.82
N ILE A 96 1.53 -12.54 5.82
CA ILE A 96 0.38 -13.15 6.51
C ILE A 96 0.08 -14.53 5.94
N LYS A 97 0.00 -14.67 4.61
CA LYS A 97 -0.24 -15.94 3.92
C LYS A 97 0.87 -16.95 4.21
N ALA A 98 2.13 -16.57 4.14
CA ALA A 98 3.26 -17.43 4.44
C ALA A 98 3.20 -17.95 5.89
N LYS A 99 2.91 -17.08 6.87
CA LYS A 99 2.78 -17.45 8.27
C LYS A 99 1.61 -18.41 8.52
N SER A 100 0.47 -18.22 7.85
CA SER A 100 -0.69 -19.10 7.94
C SER A 100 -0.44 -20.47 7.30
N SER A 101 0.33 -20.54 6.20
CA SER A 101 0.72 -21.81 5.55
C SER A 101 1.66 -22.62 6.42
N GLN A 102 2.66 -22.01 7.04
CA GLN A 102 3.61 -22.67 7.94
C GLN A 102 2.90 -23.28 9.16
N LYS A 103 1.86 -22.62 9.68
CA LYS A 103 1.06 -23.16 10.79
C LYS A 103 0.22 -24.38 10.41
N ARG A 104 -0.17 -24.54 9.14
CA ARG A 104 -0.93 -25.70 8.64
C ARG A 104 -0.06 -26.89 8.25
N GLY A 105 1.22 -26.70 7.96
CA GLY A 105 2.15 -27.76 7.51
C GLY A 105 3.16 -28.24 8.55
N GLY A 106 3.23 -27.69 9.74
CA GLY A 106 4.22 -28.03 10.77
C GLY A 106 3.58 -28.39 12.09
N HIS A 107 3.66 -29.68 12.44
CA HIS A 107 3.58 -30.12 13.84
C HIS A 107 4.70 -29.45 14.64
N LEU A 108 4.36 -28.94 15.86
CA LEU A 108 5.26 -28.53 16.92
C LEU A 108 5.87 -27.11 16.84
N PHE A 109 5.27 -26.20 17.53
CA PHE A 109 5.70 -25.59 18.80
C PHE A 109 4.54 -24.77 19.34
N ALA A 110 3.75 -25.38 20.22
CA ALA A 110 2.84 -24.68 21.09
C ALA A 110 3.69 -23.90 22.10
N THR A 111 3.91 -22.62 21.83
CA THR A 111 4.38 -21.69 22.85
C THR A 111 3.18 -20.88 23.29
N THR A 112 2.76 -21.16 24.48
CA THR A 112 1.93 -20.41 25.42
C THR A 112 1.70 -18.94 25.03
N LEU A 113 0.51 -18.61 24.54
CA LEU A 113 -0.11 -17.31 24.71
C LEU A 113 -1.63 -17.52 24.50
N GLY A 114 -2.33 -17.63 25.63
CA GLY A 114 -3.78 -17.66 25.68
C GLY A 114 -4.39 -16.34 25.21
N ASP A 115 -5.66 -16.37 24.91
CA ASP A 115 -6.64 -15.29 24.69
C ASP A 115 -6.50 -14.39 23.43
N ASN A 116 -5.34 -14.24 22.82
CA ASN A 116 -5.19 -13.41 21.61
C ASN A 116 -5.29 -14.17 20.27
N LYS A 117 -5.49 -15.49 20.30
CA LYS A 117 -5.39 -16.32 19.08
C LYS A 117 -6.59 -16.13 18.14
N ALA A 118 -7.78 -16.03 18.69
CA ALA A 118 -9.02 -15.81 17.94
C ALA A 118 -9.01 -14.42 17.27
N GLN A 119 -8.64 -13.38 18.02
CA GLN A 119 -8.58 -12.00 17.52
C GLN A 119 -7.52 -11.80 16.42
N VAL A 120 -6.44 -12.57 16.46
CA VAL A 120 -5.39 -12.58 15.41
C VAL A 120 -5.88 -13.25 14.13
N GLU A 121 -6.64 -14.35 14.27
CA GLU A 121 -7.22 -15.07 13.14
C GLU A 121 -8.31 -14.24 12.46
N ASP A 122 -9.15 -13.56 13.21
CA ASP A 122 -10.18 -12.65 12.69
C ASP A 122 -9.59 -11.48 11.91
N ASN A 123 -8.53 -10.86 12.41
CA ASN A 123 -7.84 -9.75 11.72
C ASN A 123 -7.16 -10.19 10.42
N VAL A 124 -6.58 -11.38 10.40
CA VAL A 124 -5.99 -11.97 9.18
C VAL A 124 -7.06 -12.18 8.11
N GLN A 125 -8.22 -12.72 8.53
CA GLN A 125 -9.33 -12.98 7.64
C GLN A 125 -9.90 -11.66 7.07
N GLU A 126 -10.01 -10.64 7.91
CA GLU A 126 -10.45 -9.30 7.49
C GLU A 126 -9.52 -8.69 6.42
N ILE A 127 -8.20 -8.75 6.61
CA ILE A 127 -7.22 -8.24 5.65
C ILE A 127 -7.31 -8.98 4.31
N ILE A 128 -7.49 -10.31 4.34
CA ILE A 128 -7.67 -11.13 3.14
C ILE A 128 -8.96 -10.71 2.42
N MET A 129 -10.06 -10.58 3.14
CA MET A 129 -11.38 -10.18 2.60
C MET A 129 -11.32 -8.78 1.96
N ILE A 130 -10.66 -7.82 2.60
CA ILE A 130 -10.45 -6.47 2.05
C ILE A 130 -9.65 -6.57 0.74
N ASN A 131 -8.61 -7.40 0.71
CA ASN A 131 -7.81 -7.56 -0.51
C ASN A 131 -8.61 -8.19 -1.66
N GLU A 132 -9.41 -9.21 -1.39
CA GLU A 132 -10.29 -9.84 -2.40
C GLU A 132 -11.32 -8.83 -2.91
N SER A 133 -11.94 -8.07 -2.02
CA SER A 133 -12.88 -7.01 -2.38
C SER A 133 -12.25 -5.92 -3.26
N LEU A 134 -10.99 -5.56 -3.00
CA LEU A 134 -10.24 -4.62 -3.83
C LEU A 134 -9.92 -5.19 -5.22
N GLN A 135 -9.58 -6.48 -5.33
CA GLN A 135 -9.34 -7.12 -6.62
C GLN A 135 -10.61 -7.14 -7.48
N GLU A 136 -11.74 -7.46 -6.87
CA GLU A 136 -13.02 -7.42 -7.58
C GLU A 136 -13.42 -5.99 -7.99
N LEU A 137 -13.19 -5.01 -7.10
CA LEU A 137 -13.43 -3.60 -7.42
C LEU A 137 -12.54 -3.16 -8.59
N ARG A 138 -11.31 -3.64 -8.67
CA ARG A 138 -10.37 -3.39 -9.77
C ARG A 138 -10.84 -4.02 -11.08
N ASN A 139 -11.48 -5.20 -11.02
CA ASN A 139 -12.09 -5.83 -12.20
C ASN A 139 -13.31 -5.06 -12.73
N ILE A 140 -14.03 -4.34 -11.86
CA ILE A 140 -15.15 -3.49 -12.26
C ILE A 140 -14.63 -2.18 -12.87
N ASP A 141 -13.76 -1.48 -12.12
CA ASP A 141 -13.12 -0.23 -12.55
C ASP A 141 -11.86 -0.02 -11.71
N ALA A 142 -10.68 -0.05 -12.34
CA ALA A 142 -9.40 0.15 -11.68
C ALA A 142 -9.33 1.47 -10.91
N LYS A 143 -9.97 2.55 -11.40
CA LYS A 143 -9.98 3.85 -10.72
C LYS A 143 -10.72 3.84 -9.38
N LEU A 144 -11.71 2.98 -9.22
CA LEU A 144 -12.41 2.79 -7.95
C LEU A 144 -11.47 2.15 -6.92
N ALA A 145 -10.77 1.08 -7.31
CA ALA A 145 -9.79 0.41 -6.46
C ALA A 145 -8.64 1.35 -6.10
N ASP A 146 -8.06 2.05 -7.08
CA ASP A 146 -6.98 3.02 -6.88
C ASP A 146 -7.40 4.14 -5.92
N THR A 147 -8.65 4.61 -6.01
CA THR A 147 -9.21 5.61 -5.09
C THR A 147 -9.27 5.07 -3.65
N VAL A 148 -9.69 3.81 -3.47
CA VAL A 148 -9.71 3.17 -2.14
C VAL A 148 -8.28 3.00 -1.61
N GLU A 149 -7.36 2.55 -2.44
CA GLU A 149 -5.95 2.39 -2.06
C GLU A 149 -5.32 3.71 -1.62
N CYS A 150 -5.52 4.80 -2.35
CA CYS A 150 -5.04 6.12 -1.97
C CYS A 150 -5.63 6.59 -0.63
N ARG A 151 -6.95 6.51 -0.48
CA ARG A 151 -7.62 7.08 0.70
C ARG A 151 -7.48 6.23 1.96
N TYR A 152 -7.63 4.91 1.82
CA TYR A 152 -7.66 4.00 2.97
C TYR A 152 -6.26 3.52 3.36
N PHE A 153 -5.40 3.20 2.40
CA PHE A 153 -4.08 2.63 2.69
C PHE A 153 -2.96 3.68 2.70
N ALA A 154 -2.95 4.62 1.75
CA ALA A 154 -1.97 5.70 1.77
C ALA A 154 -2.35 6.85 2.72
N GLY A 155 -3.61 6.91 3.19
CA GLY A 155 -4.10 7.94 4.10
C GLY A 155 -4.33 9.30 3.43
N TYR A 156 -4.50 9.32 2.11
CA TYR A 156 -4.66 10.56 1.33
C TYR A 156 -6.03 11.20 1.55
N ASP A 157 -6.04 12.52 1.54
CA ASP A 157 -7.25 13.30 1.40
C ASP A 157 -7.78 13.30 -0.06
N THR A 158 -8.84 14.07 -0.32
CA THR A 158 -9.45 14.13 -1.66
C THR A 158 -8.52 14.80 -2.68
N GLU A 159 -7.81 15.83 -2.28
CA GLU A 159 -6.91 16.61 -3.10
C GLU A 159 -5.65 15.84 -3.46
N GLN A 160 -5.03 15.19 -2.50
CA GLN A 160 -3.87 14.31 -2.70
C GLN A 160 -4.23 13.10 -3.58
N THR A 161 -5.42 12.52 -3.39
CA THR A 161 -5.91 11.43 -4.24
C THR A 161 -6.14 11.90 -5.67
N ALA A 162 -6.69 13.12 -5.85
CA ALA A 162 -6.91 13.72 -7.16
C ALA A 162 -5.59 13.93 -7.91
N GLU A 163 -4.59 14.44 -7.23
CA GLU A 163 -3.22 14.59 -7.75
C GLU A 163 -2.62 13.23 -8.14
N ALA A 164 -2.65 12.25 -7.25
CA ALA A 164 -2.08 10.92 -7.48
C ALA A 164 -2.70 10.23 -8.71
N LEU A 165 -4.03 10.32 -8.86
CA LEU A 165 -4.77 9.67 -9.94
C LEU A 165 -4.93 10.55 -11.20
N ASN A 166 -4.42 11.76 -11.19
CA ASN A 166 -4.55 12.77 -12.25
C ASN A 166 -6.02 12.98 -12.67
N VAL A 167 -6.87 13.23 -11.69
CA VAL A 167 -8.32 13.49 -11.86
C VAL A 167 -8.76 14.69 -11.02
N SER A 168 -9.99 15.19 -11.22
CA SER A 168 -10.51 16.28 -10.38
C SER A 168 -10.94 15.77 -8.99
N PRO A 169 -10.91 16.63 -7.93
CA PRO A 169 -11.44 16.28 -6.61
C PRO A 169 -12.92 15.86 -6.64
N ARG A 170 -13.72 16.41 -7.54
CA ARG A 170 -15.11 16.00 -7.78
C ARG A 170 -15.19 14.56 -8.28
N THR A 171 -14.28 14.15 -9.16
CA THR A 171 -14.17 12.78 -9.66
C THR A 171 -13.80 11.81 -8.55
N VAL A 172 -12.84 12.18 -7.68
CA VAL A 172 -12.46 11.38 -6.51
C VAL A 172 -13.66 11.16 -5.59
N ARG A 173 -14.43 12.19 -5.27
CA ARG A 173 -15.64 12.05 -4.42
C ARG A 173 -16.64 11.07 -5.04
N ARG A 174 -16.85 11.13 -6.35
CA ARG A 174 -17.73 10.21 -7.06
C ARG A 174 -17.19 8.78 -6.99
N TYR A 175 -15.93 8.55 -7.31
CA TYR A 175 -15.30 7.23 -7.24
C TYR A 175 -15.35 6.65 -5.83
N TRP A 176 -15.04 7.47 -4.82
CA TRP A 176 -15.11 7.06 -3.42
C TRP A 176 -16.51 6.62 -2.99
N THR A 177 -17.56 7.38 -3.35
CA THR A 177 -18.94 7.04 -3.04
C THR A 177 -19.36 5.74 -3.74
N THR A 178 -19.02 5.59 -5.03
CA THR A 178 -19.32 4.38 -5.79
C THR A 178 -18.61 3.16 -5.21
N ALA A 179 -17.31 3.27 -4.91
CA ALA A 179 -16.51 2.21 -4.30
C ALA A 179 -17.09 1.76 -2.95
N LYS A 180 -17.42 2.72 -2.07
CA LYS A 180 -18.05 2.41 -0.78
C LYS A 180 -19.36 1.64 -0.93
N ASN A 181 -20.23 2.07 -1.83
CA ASN A 181 -21.51 1.42 -2.05
C ASN A 181 -21.35 -0.04 -2.54
N ILE A 182 -20.37 -0.29 -3.41
CA ILE A 182 -20.06 -1.65 -3.89
C ILE A 182 -19.53 -2.51 -2.74
N LEU A 183 -18.56 -1.99 -1.97
CA LEU A 183 -17.95 -2.71 -0.86
C LEU A 183 -18.95 -3.01 0.26
N GLN A 184 -19.82 -2.06 0.62
CA GLN A 184 -20.86 -2.25 1.64
C GLN A 184 -21.85 -3.34 1.29
N LYS A 185 -22.28 -3.42 0.01
CA LYS A 185 -23.21 -4.48 -0.45
C LYS A 185 -22.63 -5.89 -0.35
N LYS A 186 -21.32 -6.03 -0.28
CA LYS A 186 -20.64 -7.32 -0.15
C LYS A 186 -20.38 -7.74 1.28
N MET A 187 -20.27 -6.77 2.18
CA MET A 187 -20.01 -7.01 3.59
C MET A 187 -21.30 -7.15 4.40
N SER A 188 -22.45 -6.96 3.75
CA SER A 188 -23.80 -7.19 4.31
C SER A 188 -24.35 -8.55 3.93
#